data_b1d5dcb3de67df644f0c870caccb9a35
#
_entry.id   b1d5dcb3de67df644f0c870caccb9a35
#
_cell.length_a   1.000
_cell.length_b   1.000
_cell.length_c   1.000
_cell.angle_alpha   90.00
_cell.angle_beta   90.00
_cell.angle_gamma   90.00
#
_symmetry.space_group_name_H-M   'P 1'
#
loop_
_entity.id
_entity.type
_entity.pdbx_description
1 polymer ?
#
loop_
_entity_poly.entity_id
_entity_poly.type
_entity_poly.pdbx_seq_one_letter_code
_entity_poly.pdbx_strand_id
1 'polypeptide(L)'
;RVSRGLGDVYKRQLLITIFAVLIGVAIGFLVAIIRASHDKNGSLKILNFICRVYLTVIRGTPTMIQLMITYYIIFASVNVSKIFVAVCAFGINSGAYVAEIVRSGIMSIDQGQFEAGRSLGFNYVQTMRLIILPQAFKNVLPALGNEMIVLLKETSISGYVGTMDLTK
;
A
#
# COMPACT_ATOMS: atom_id res chain seq x y z
N ARG A 1 -3.49 -2.81 36.64
CA ARG A 1 -3.67 -3.88 35.61
C ARG A 1 -4.20 -3.34 34.27
N VAL A 2 -5.16 -2.40 34.31
CA VAL A 2 -5.77 -1.81 33.07
C VAL A 2 -4.74 -1.03 32.23
N SER A 3 -3.83 -0.27 32.84
CA SER A 3 -2.82 0.52 32.14
C SER A 3 -1.79 -0.33 31.40
N ARG A 4 -1.44 -1.52 31.90
CA ARG A 4 -0.52 -2.44 31.18
C ARG A 4 -1.18 -3.03 29.93
N GLY A 5 -2.47 -3.39 30.02
CA GLY A 5 -3.19 -3.93 28.85
C GLY A 5 -3.33 -2.92 27.73
N LEU A 6 -3.59 -1.64 28.03
CA LEU A 6 -3.66 -0.56 27.05
C LEU A 6 -2.31 -0.36 26.35
N GLY A 7 -1.20 -0.34 27.12
CA GLY A 7 0.15 -0.21 26.54
C GLY A 7 0.50 -1.33 25.58
N ASP A 8 0.11 -2.56 25.87
CA ASP A 8 0.38 -3.73 25.00
C ASP A 8 -0.49 -3.70 23.73
N VAL A 9 -1.73 -3.24 23.81
CA VAL A 9 -2.60 -3.04 22.65
C VAL A 9 -2.01 -2.00 21.72
N TYR A 10 -1.57 -0.84 22.23
CA TYR A 10 -0.93 0.20 21.42
C TYR A 10 0.37 -0.28 20.75
N LYS A 11 1.20 -1.02 21.47
CA LYS A 11 2.43 -1.59 20.90
C LYS A 11 2.12 -2.53 19.73
N ARG A 12 1.16 -3.42 19.88
CA ARG A 12 0.74 -4.35 18.82
C ARG A 12 0.18 -3.60 17.60
N GLN A 13 -0.66 -2.59 17.84
CA GLN A 13 -1.22 -1.75 16.79
C GLN A 13 -0.13 -1.01 16.01
N LEU A 14 0.84 -0.40 16.71
CA LEU A 14 1.97 0.27 16.08
C LEU A 14 2.83 -0.70 15.25
N LEU A 15 3.11 -1.89 15.78
CA LEU A 15 3.85 -2.92 15.04
C LEU A 15 3.11 -3.34 13.77
N ILE A 16 1.82 -3.65 13.87
CA ILE A 16 1.01 -4.01 12.71
C ILE A 16 1.05 -2.88 11.67
N THR A 17 0.86 -1.65 12.10
CA THR A 17 0.85 -0.48 11.19
C THR A 17 2.19 -0.30 10.49
N ILE A 18 3.31 -0.34 11.23
CA ILE A 18 4.64 -0.15 10.65
C ILE A 18 4.94 -1.23 9.60
N PHE A 19 4.73 -2.50 9.95
CA PHE A 19 4.99 -3.60 9.01
C PHE A 19 4.01 -3.58 7.83
N ALA A 20 2.73 -3.26 8.04
CA ALA A 20 1.75 -3.13 6.97
C ALA A 20 2.11 -1.98 6.01
N VAL A 21 2.57 -0.83 6.52
CA VAL A 21 3.06 0.29 5.69
C VAL A 21 4.27 -0.13 4.87
N LEU A 22 5.25 -0.81 5.47
CA LEU A 22 6.45 -1.26 4.73
C LEU A 22 6.08 -2.23 3.60
N ILE A 23 5.24 -3.21 3.88
CA ILE A 23 4.74 -4.15 2.87
C ILE A 23 3.91 -3.40 1.83
N GLY A 24 3.03 -2.50 2.25
CA GLY A 24 2.20 -1.70 1.37
C GLY A 24 3.02 -0.83 0.42
N VAL A 25 4.06 -0.17 0.92
CA VAL A 25 4.99 0.62 0.11
C VAL A 25 5.70 -0.28 -0.90
N ALA A 26 6.24 -1.43 -0.48
CA ALA A 26 6.92 -2.36 -1.37
C ALA A 26 6.00 -2.87 -2.50
N ILE A 27 4.79 -3.32 -2.16
CA ILE A 27 3.78 -3.78 -3.13
C ILE A 27 3.34 -2.62 -4.03
N GLY A 28 3.05 -1.46 -3.45
CA GLY A 28 2.57 -0.29 -4.17
C GLY A 28 3.57 0.20 -5.24
N PHE A 29 4.84 0.29 -4.89
CA PHE A 29 5.88 0.64 -5.86
C PHE A 29 6.04 -0.42 -6.95
N LEU A 30 6.02 -1.71 -6.60
CA LEU A 30 6.10 -2.80 -7.57
C LEU A 30 4.94 -2.73 -8.57
N VAL A 31 3.72 -2.57 -8.10
CA VAL A 31 2.52 -2.43 -8.94
C VAL A 31 2.62 -1.18 -9.82
N ALA A 32 3.07 -0.05 -9.27
CA ALA A 32 3.25 1.19 -10.00
C ALA A 32 4.28 1.04 -11.14
N ILE A 33 5.40 0.36 -10.88
CA ILE A 33 6.43 0.09 -11.89
C ILE A 33 5.90 -0.81 -13.01
N ILE A 34 5.20 -1.89 -12.67
CA ILE A 34 4.61 -2.83 -13.65
C ILE A 34 3.63 -2.07 -14.56
N ARG A 35 2.75 -1.26 -13.98
CA ARG A 35 1.78 -0.49 -14.74
C ARG A 35 2.42 0.57 -15.62
N ALA A 36 3.40 1.31 -15.08
CA ALA A 36 4.13 2.32 -15.85
C ALA A 36 4.91 1.69 -17.03
N SER A 37 5.50 0.51 -16.82
CA SER A 37 6.19 -0.22 -17.89
C SER A 37 5.25 -0.69 -19.00
N HIS A 38 4.04 -1.13 -18.61
CA HIS A 38 3.01 -1.51 -19.58
C HIS A 38 2.53 -0.29 -20.39
N ASP A 39 2.23 0.80 -19.71
CA ASP A 39 1.71 2.03 -20.36
C ASP A 39 2.72 2.60 -21.36
N LYS A 40 4.03 2.41 -21.10
CA LYS A 40 5.09 2.90 -21.98
C LYS A 40 5.37 1.99 -23.18
N ASN A 41 5.52 0.67 -22.95
CA ASN A 41 6.08 -0.26 -23.94
C ASN A 41 5.07 -1.33 -24.38
N GLY A 42 3.85 -1.35 -23.81
CA GLY A 42 2.88 -2.42 -24.02
C GLY A 42 3.37 -3.80 -23.53
N SER A 43 4.49 -3.84 -22.78
CA SER A 43 5.05 -5.05 -22.21
C SER A 43 4.29 -5.48 -20.94
N LEU A 44 4.55 -6.70 -20.45
CA LEU A 44 3.98 -7.19 -19.19
C LEU A 44 2.42 -7.19 -19.15
N LYS A 45 1.76 -7.48 -20.27
CA LYS A 45 0.29 -7.47 -20.38
C LYS A 45 -0.39 -8.31 -19.30
N ILE A 46 0.11 -9.52 -19.03
CA ILE A 46 -0.43 -10.44 -18.04
C ILE A 46 -0.27 -9.86 -16.62
N LEU A 47 0.94 -9.37 -16.29
CA LEU A 47 1.19 -8.75 -14.99
C LEU A 47 0.35 -7.49 -14.79
N ASN A 48 0.22 -6.66 -15.82
CA ASN A 48 -0.64 -5.48 -15.75
C ASN A 48 -2.11 -5.85 -15.54
N PHE A 49 -2.59 -6.91 -16.19
CA PHE A 49 -3.95 -7.43 -15.96
C PHE A 49 -4.13 -7.87 -14.51
N ILE A 50 -3.20 -8.66 -13.96
CA ILE A 50 -3.22 -9.08 -12.55
C ILE A 50 -3.21 -7.87 -11.62
N CYS A 51 -2.35 -6.87 -11.86
CA CYS A 51 -2.33 -5.64 -11.08
C CYS A 51 -3.66 -4.88 -11.13
N ARG A 52 -4.31 -4.82 -12.29
CA ARG A 52 -5.63 -4.17 -12.43
C ARG A 52 -6.71 -4.90 -11.66
N VAL A 53 -6.74 -6.22 -11.73
CA VAL A 53 -7.68 -7.05 -10.94
C VAL A 53 -7.44 -6.83 -9.44
N TYR A 54 -6.18 -6.89 -9.01
CA TYR A 54 -5.79 -6.63 -7.62
C TYR A 54 -6.30 -5.25 -7.14
N LEU A 55 -6.02 -4.19 -7.87
CA LEU A 55 -6.44 -2.83 -7.52
C LEU A 55 -7.98 -2.70 -7.47
N THR A 56 -8.68 -3.31 -8.44
CA THR A 56 -10.14 -3.25 -8.50
C THR A 56 -10.78 -3.98 -7.33
N VAL A 57 -10.30 -5.18 -7.02
CA VAL A 57 -10.85 -6.00 -5.92
C VAL A 57 -10.55 -5.36 -4.57
N ILE A 58 -9.30 -4.98 -4.32
CA ILE A 58 -8.89 -4.46 -3.01
C ILE A 58 -9.53 -3.10 -2.73
N ARG A 59 -9.57 -2.20 -3.70
CA ARG A 59 -10.18 -0.87 -3.51
C ARG A 59 -11.71 -0.88 -3.61
N GLY A 60 -12.28 -1.92 -4.21
CA GLY A 60 -13.73 -2.10 -4.33
C GLY A 60 -14.38 -2.86 -3.17
N THR A 61 -13.59 -3.39 -2.22
CA THR A 61 -14.10 -4.14 -1.07
C THR A 61 -13.72 -3.48 0.25
N PRO A 62 -14.59 -3.51 1.28
CA PRO A 62 -14.27 -2.96 2.59
C PRO A 62 -13.10 -3.70 3.26
N THR A 63 -12.17 -2.95 3.87
CA THR A 63 -10.98 -3.48 4.57
C THR A 63 -11.33 -4.53 5.63
N MET A 64 -12.44 -4.32 6.35
CA MET A 64 -12.92 -5.26 7.36
C MET A 64 -13.24 -6.64 6.77
N ILE A 65 -13.89 -6.68 5.61
CA ILE A 65 -14.22 -7.95 4.90
C ILE A 65 -12.93 -8.63 4.46
N GLN A 66 -11.97 -7.88 3.94
CA GLN A 66 -10.65 -8.43 3.53
C GLN A 66 -9.92 -9.05 4.72
N LEU A 67 -9.94 -8.39 5.87
CA LEU A 67 -9.35 -8.91 7.11
C LEU A 67 -10.02 -10.22 7.53
N MET A 68 -11.36 -10.27 7.49
CA MET A 68 -12.12 -11.47 7.83
C MET A 68 -11.83 -12.63 6.87
N ILE A 69 -11.80 -12.38 5.57
CA ILE A 69 -11.47 -13.39 4.56
C ILE A 69 -10.04 -13.91 4.79
N THR A 70 -9.10 -13.01 5.03
CA THR A 70 -7.71 -13.38 5.27
C THR A 70 -7.59 -14.25 6.51
N TYR A 71 -8.25 -13.89 7.59
CA TYR A 71 -8.18 -14.61 8.86
C TYR A 71 -8.93 -15.95 8.83
N TYR A 72 -10.18 -15.95 8.39
CA TYR A 72 -11.06 -17.12 8.50
C TYR A 72 -11.03 -18.07 7.30
N ILE A 73 -10.53 -17.63 6.16
CA ILE A 73 -10.48 -18.44 4.95
C ILE A 73 -9.05 -18.78 4.57
N ILE A 74 -8.20 -17.75 4.36
CA ILE A 74 -6.84 -17.96 3.84
C ILE A 74 -5.94 -18.63 4.89
N PHE A 75 -5.97 -18.14 6.11
CA PHE A 75 -5.13 -18.64 7.21
C PHE A 75 -5.87 -19.56 8.20
N ALA A 76 -7.09 -19.99 7.88
CA ALA A 76 -7.90 -20.84 8.77
C ALA A 76 -7.21 -22.16 9.16
N SER A 77 -6.46 -22.74 8.22
CA SER A 77 -5.79 -24.04 8.37
C SER A 77 -4.32 -23.91 8.82
N VAL A 78 -3.81 -22.70 8.98
CA VAL A 78 -2.39 -22.45 9.27
C VAL A 78 -2.25 -21.86 10.66
N ASN A 79 -1.39 -22.48 11.48
CA ASN A 79 -1.15 -22.03 12.84
C ASN A 79 -0.16 -20.86 12.86
N VAL A 80 -0.61 -19.68 12.43
CA VAL A 80 0.17 -18.44 12.39
C VAL A 80 -0.36 -17.42 13.39
N SER A 81 0.49 -16.49 13.83
CA SER A 81 0.08 -15.46 14.77
C SER A 81 -0.96 -14.51 14.14
N LYS A 82 -1.96 -14.09 14.94
CA LYS A 82 -2.98 -13.13 14.54
C LYS A 82 -2.38 -11.81 14.04
N ILE A 83 -1.24 -11.40 14.62
CA ILE A 83 -0.49 -10.20 14.21
C ILE A 83 0.02 -10.36 12.78
N PHE A 84 0.57 -11.53 12.44
CA PHE A 84 1.07 -11.81 11.09
C PHE A 84 -0.06 -11.73 10.05
N VAL A 85 -1.22 -12.32 10.35
CA VAL A 85 -2.41 -12.26 9.47
C VAL A 85 -2.86 -10.82 9.26
N ALA A 86 -2.93 -10.03 10.34
CA ALA A 86 -3.30 -8.62 10.26
C ALA A 86 -2.28 -7.82 9.43
N VAL A 87 -0.99 -8.03 9.63
CA VAL A 87 0.08 -7.38 8.84
C VAL A 87 -0.06 -7.71 7.35
N CYS A 88 -0.32 -8.97 7.00
CA CYS A 88 -0.55 -9.37 5.60
C CYS A 88 -1.80 -8.69 5.01
N ALA A 89 -2.94 -8.75 5.73
CA ALA A 89 -4.19 -8.19 5.25
C ALA A 89 -4.09 -6.67 5.03
N PHE A 90 -3.61 -5.94 6.03
CA PHE A 90 -3.43 -4.48 5.93
C PHE A 90 -2.32 -4.08 4.97
N GLY A 91 -1.25 -4.87 4.86
CA GLY A 91 -0.18 -4.63 3.90
C GLY A 91 -0.64 -4.77 2.45
N ILE A 92 -1.43 -5.80 2.15
CA ILE A 92 -2.03 -6.00 0.83
C ILE A 92 -3.04 -4.88 0.52
N ASN A 93 -3.85 -4.48 1.49
CA ASN A 93 -4.79 -3.36 1.34
C ASN A 93 -4.04 -2.05 1.06
N SER A 94 -3.10 -1.68 1.93
CA SER A 94 -2.30 -0.46 1.78
C SER A 94 -1.52 -0.42 0.46
N GLY A 95 -1.02 -1.56 -0.01
CA GLY A 95 -0.31 -1.66 -1.30
C GLY A 95 -1.12 -1.17 -2.48
N ALA A 96 -2.43 -1.42 -2.49
CA ALA A 96 -3.32 -0.94 -3.54
C ALA A 96 -3.49 0.60 -3.50
N TYR A 97 -3.61 1.18 -2.31
CA TYR A 97 -3.71 2.63 -2.15
C TYR A 97 -2.38 3.33 -2.45
N VAL A 98 -1.26 2.80 -1.97
CA VAL A 98 0.08 3.32 -2.27
C VAL A 98 0.36 3.28 -3.77
N ALA A 99 0.00 2.21 -4.48
CA ALA A 99 0.16 2.13 -5.93
C ALA A 99 -0.55 3.28 -6.67
N GLU A 100 -1.76 3.60 -6.24
CA GLU A 100 -2.53 4.69 -6.84
C GLU A 100 -2.01 6.07 -6.44
N ILE A 101 -1.56 6.24 -5.18
CA ILE A 101 -0.91 7.47 -4.71
C ILE A 101 0.35 7.76 -5.53
N VAL A 102 1.21 6.77 -5.74
CA VAL A 102 2.44 6.91 -6.53
C VAL A 102 2.11 7.25 -7.98
N ARG A 103 1.13 6.54 -8.57
CA ARG A 103 0.69 6.82 -9.94
C ARG A 103 0.15 8.25 -10.08
N SER A 104 -0.72 8.67 -9.17
CA SER A 104 -1.28 10.03 -9.16
C SER A 104 -0.20 11.09 -9.01
N GLY A 105 0.80 10.84 -8.16
CA GLY A 105 1.92 11.74 -7.97
C GLY A 105 2.76 11.93 -9.24
N ILE A 106 3.00 10.86 -9.98
CA ILE A 106 3.71 10.94 -11.28
C ILE A 106 2.87 11.68 -12.32
N MET A 107 1.57 11.37 -12.39
CA MET A 107 0.66 12.00 -13.33
C MET A 107 0.37 13.48 -13.02
N SER A 108 0.61 13.92 -11.78
CA SER A 108 0.45 15.33 -11.39
C SER A 108 1.57 16.25 -11.90
N ILE A 109 2.65 15.68 -12.44
CA ILE A 109 3.75 16.46 -13.00
C ILE A 109 3.39 16.95 -14.39
N ASP A 110 3.59 18.25 -14.61
CA ASP A 110 3.31 18.90 -15.89
C ASP A 110 4.10 18.23 -17.03
N GLN A 111 3.43 18.02 -18.17
CA GLN A 111 4.02 17.51 -19.40
C GLN A 111 5.20 18.36 -19.87
N GLY A 112 5.19 19.67 -19.62
CA GLY A 112 6.29 20.59 -19.88
C GLY A 112 7.61 20.17 -19.21
N GLN A 113 7.56 19.46 -18.09
CA GLN A 113 8.76 18.93 -17.42
C GLN A 113 9.41 17.79 -18.22
N PHE A 114 8.60 16.97 -18.89
CA PHE A 114 9.11 15.93 -19.81
C PHE A 114 9.71 16.56 -21.07
N GLU A 115 9.10 17.60 -21.59
CA GLU A 115 9.58 18.35 -22.76
C GLU A 115 10.88 19.08 -22.44
N ALA A 116 10.99 19.71 -21.27
CA ALA A 116 12.19 20.35 -20.77
C ALA A 116 13.36 19.34 -20.67
N GLY A 117 13.11 18.13 -20.15
CA GLY A 117 14.12 17.06 -20.11
C GLY A 117 14.62 16.68 -21.50
N ARG A 118 13.71 16.56 -22.48
CA ARG A 118 14.07 16.27 -23.87
C ARG A 118 14.89 17.41 -24.50
N SER A 119 14.52 18.65 -24.24
CA SER A 119 15.23 19.84 -24.73
C SER A 119 16.67 19.92 -24.20
N LEU A 120 16.91 19.38 -22.99
CA LEU A 120 18.23 19.24 -22.40
C LEU A 120 19.01 18.03 -22.93
N GLY A 121 18.45 17.27 -23.88
CA GLY A 121 19.07 16.08 -24.45
C GLY A 121 18.98 14.82 -23.55
N PHE A 122 18.18 14.86 -22.51
CA PHE A 122 18.00 13.70 -21.64
C PHE A 122 17.13 12.64 -22.33
N ASN A 123 17.52 11.38 -22.14
CA ASN A 123 16.64 10.26 -22.49
C ASN A 123 15.51 10.13 -21.43
N TYR A 124 14.55 9.26 -21.70
CA TYR A 124 13.39 9.08 -20.83
C TYR A 124 13.79 8.71 -19.38
N VAL A 125 14.76 7.81 -19.22
CA VAL A 125 15.20 7.34 -17.90
C VAL A 125 15.86 8.48 -17.11
N GLN A 126 16.70 9.27 -17.79
CA GLN A 126 17.34 10.45 -17.20
C GLN A 126 16.31 11.50 -16.81
N THR A 127 15.35 11.80 -17.68
CA THR A 127 14.25 12.74 -17.39
C THR A 127 13.43 12.26 -16.19
N MET A 128 13.03 10.98 -16.16
CA MET A 128 12.31 10.41 -15.03
C MET A 128 13.10 10.53 -13.73
N ARG A 129 14.35 10.12 -13.73
CA ARG A 129 15.18 10.06 -12.52
C ARG A 129 15.57 11.43 -11.98
N LEU A 130 15.92 12.37 -12.86
CA LEU A 130 16.50 13.66 -12.48
C LEU A 130 15.46 14.76 -12.32
N ILE A 131 14.35 14.70 -13.05
CA ILE A 131 13.34 15.77 -13.09
C ILE A 131 12.02 15.31 -12.49
N ILE A 132 11.44 14.21 -12.99
CA ILE A 132 10.07 13.81 -12.68
C ILE A 132 9.95 13.19 -11.29
N LEU A 133 10.73 12.15 -11.01
CA LEU A 133 10.63 11.41 -9.74
C LEU A 133 10.88 12.28 -8.49
N PRO A 134 11.87 13.22 -8.47
CA PRO A 134 12.05 14.08 -7.32
C PRO A 134 10.85 15.00 -7.05
N GLN A 135 10.20 15.49 -8.09
CA GLN A 135 8.98 16.31 -7.97
C GLN A 135 7.78 15.45 -7.57
N ALA A 136 7.59 14.30 -8.22
CA ALA A 136 6.53 13.36 -7.89
C ALA A 136 6.61 12.89 -6.44
N PHE A 137 7.82 12.62 -5.93
CA PHE A 137 8.04 12.22 -4.54
C PHE A 137 7.54 13.27 -3.55
N LYS A 138 7.81 14.56 -3.81
CA LYS A 138 7.30 15.66 -2.98
C LYS A 138 5.77 15.71 -2.97
N ASN A 139 5.14 15.44 -4.12
CA ASN A 139 3.68 15.44 -4.23
C ASN A 139 3.04 14.22 -3.55
N VAL A 140 3.75 13.10 -3.51
CA VAL A 140 3.29 11.84 -2.92
C VAL A 140 3.41 11.81 -1.40
N LEU A 141 4.42 12.48 -0.82
CA LEU A 141 4.69 12.46 0.62
C LEU A 141 3.48 12.80 1.51
N PRO A 142 2.71 13.87 1.25
CA PRO A 142 1.53 14.17 2.07
C PRO A 142 0.46 13.08 1.99
N ALA A 143 0.26 12.50 0.81
CA ALA A 143 -0.71 11.43 0.61
C ALA A 143 -0.28 10.13 1.30
N LEU A 144 1.00 9.78 1.27
CA LEU A 144 1.56 8.65 2.03
C LEU A 144 1.44 8.86 3.54
N GLY A 145 1.67 10.09 4.02
CA GLY A 145 1.45 10.44 5.43
C GLY A 145 0.00 10.27 5.84
N ASN A 146 -0.94 10.67 5.00
CA ASN A 146 -2.37 10.46 5.23
C ASN A 146 -2.74 8.97 5.23
N GLU A 147 -2.20 8.18 4.31
CA GLU A 147 -2.41 6.73 4.24
C GLU A 147 -1.93 6.05 5.54
N MET A 148 -0.79 6.46 6.08
CA MET A 148 -0.30 5.96 7.36
C MET A 148 -1.26 6.27 8.52
N ILE A 149 -1.86 7.46 8.55
CA ILE A 149 -2.86 7.84 9.54
C ILE A 149 -4.14 6.99 9.39
N VAL A 150 -4.58 6.76 8.16
CA VAL A 150 -5.73 5.89 7.87
C VAL A 150 -5.47 4.47 8.36
N LEU A 151 -4.32 3.91 8.05
CA LEU A 151 -3.91 2.59 8.53
C LEU A 151 -3.87 2.49 10.06
N LEU A 152 -3.36 3.51 10.74
CA LEU A 152 -3.40 3.57 12.21
C LEU A 152 -4.83 3.48 12.76
N LYS A 153 -5.78 4.15 12.11
CA LYS A 153 -7.20 4.07 12.49
C LYS A 153 -7.79 2.69 12.18
N GLU A 154 -7.49 2.13 11.01
CA GLU A 154 -8.01 0.83 10.58
C GLU A 154 -7.44 -0.33 11.40
N THR A 155 -6.17 -0.28 11.79
CA THR A 155 -5.57 -1.30 12.65
C THR A 155 -6.17 -1.31 14.06
N SER A 156 -6.80 -0.23 14.51
CA SER A 156 -7.59 -0.20 15.74
C SER A 156 -8.79 -1.17 15.67
N ILE A 157 -9.37 -1.34 14.49
CA ILE A 157 -10.49 -2.25 14.24
C ILE A 157 -10.04 -3.71 14.36
N SER A 158 -8.78 -4.02 14.03
CA SER A 158 -8.22 -5.37 14.21
C SER A 158 -8.20 -5.80 15.67
N GLY A 159 -8.07 -4.86 16.59
CA GLY A 159 -8.21 -5.10 18.03
C GLY A 159 -9.60 -5.64 18.42
N TYR A 160 -10.64 -5.21 17.74
CA TYR A 160 -12.01 -5.73 17.97
C TYR A 160 -12.17 -7.17 17.49
N VAL A 161 -11.62 -7.53 16.33
CA VAL A 161 -11.68 -8.91 15.81
C VAL A 161 -10.80 -9.85 16.64
N GLY A 162 -9.67 -9.36 17.17
CA GLY A 162 -8.77 -10.12 18.01
C GLY A 162 -9.19 -10.24 19.49
N THR A 163 -9.93 -9.27 20.02
CA THR A 163 -10.39 -9.27 21.43
C THR A 163 -11.62 -10.12 21.66
N MET A 164 -12.46 -10.37 20.66
CA MET A 164 -13.58 -11.29 20.79
C MET A 164 -13.14 -12.76 20.98
N ASP A 165 -11.89 -13.10 20.67
CA ASP A 165 -11.34 -14.45 20.78
C ASP A 165 -10.38 -14.62 21.99
N LEU A 166 -10.10 -13.54 22.74
CA LEU A 166 -9.28 -13.58 23.96
C LEU A 166 -10.10 -13.74 25.25
N THR A 167 -11.42 -13.88 25.14
CA THR A 167 -12.34 -14.05 26.28
C THR A 167 -13.01 -15.42 26.34
N LYS A 168 -12.42 -16.42 25.65
CA LYS A 168 -12.76 -17.84 25.88
C LYS A 168 -11.55 -18.60 26.35
#